data_a7f4285e0800ed8755b3c4ccda2d3aa1
#
_entry.id   a7f4285e0800ed8755b3c4ccda2d3aa1
#
_cell.length_a   1.000
_cell.length_b   1.000
_cell.length_c   1.000
_cell.angle_alpha   90.00
_cell.angle_beta   90.00
_cell.angle_gamma   90.00
#
_symmetry.space_group_name_H-M   'P 1'
#
loop_
_entity.id
_entity.type
_entity.pdbx_description
1 polymer ?
#
loop_
_entity_poly.entity_id
_entity_poly.type
_entity_poly.pdbx_seq_one_letter_code
_entity_poly.pdbx_strand_id
1 'polypeptide(L)'
;MAVFYKLYQDNRKNSKQKGSWYGRAKHVDTVTTEQLAEEMQENCTVKRSDILAVISELVTTMRKRLQNSMAVKIDRLGTFKIGINTRPSKTVKDFKVQENVR
;
A
#
# COMPACT_ATOMS: atom_id res chain seq x y z
N MET A 1 -4.41 -15.16 -14.58
CA MET A 1 -3.85 -13.93 -14.03
C MET A 1 -3.11 -13.17 -15.12
N ALA A 2 -3.38 -11.90 -15.26
CA ALA A 2 -2.68 -11.07 -16.24
C ALA A 2 -2.14 -9.81 -15.55
N VAL A 3 -0.84 -9.65 -15.59
CA VAL A 3 -0.18 -8.45 -15.09
C VAL A 3 0.43 -7.71 -16.28
N PHE A 4 -0.07 -6.51 -16.54
CA PHE A 4 0.46 -5.68 -17.60
C PHE A 4 1.70 -4.95 -17.12
N TYR A 5 2.68 -4.79 -18.01
CA TYR A 5 3.93 -4.11 -17.67
C TYR A 5 4.44 -3.25 -18.83
N LYS A 6 5.28 -2.29 -18.48
CA LYS A 6 6.05 -1.51 -19.45
C LYS A 6 7.53 -1.74 -19.21
N LEU A 7 8.30 -1.70 -20.29
CA LEU A 7 9.75 -1.80 -20.20
C LEU A 7 10.34 -0.40 -20.11
N TYR A 8 11.29 -0.24 -19.21
CA TYR A 8 12.06 1.00 -19.03
C TYR A 8 13.54 0.71 -19.12
N GLN A 9 14.28 1.63 -19.73
CA GLN A 9 15.74 1.55 -19.78
C GLN A 9 16.34 2.36 -18.63
N ASP A 10 17.37 1.80 -18.00
CA ASP A 10 18.11 2.50 -16.96
C ASP A 10 19.07 3.51 -17.63
N ASN A 11 18.75 4.79 -17.48
CA ASN A 11 19.52 5.91 -18.06
C ASN A 11 20.29 6.71 -17.01
N ARG A 12 20.41 6.20 -15.79
CA ARG A 12 21.13 6.89 -14.72
C ARG A 12 22.63 6.92 -15.03
N LYS A 13 23.23 8.12 -14.95
CA LYS A 13 24.62 8.33 -15.33
C LYS A 13 25.62 7.48 -14.54
N ASN A 14 25.37 7.29 -13.25
CA ASN A 14 26.29 6.58 -12.34
C ASN A 14 25.82 5.17 -11.99
N SER A 15 24.84 4.65 -12.71
CA SER A 15 24.33 3.31 -12.47
C SER A 15 25.23 2.28 -13.12
N LYS A 16 25.55 1.21 -12.38
CA LYS A 16 26.27 0.06 -12.94
C LYS A 16 25.45 -0.71 -13.97
N GLN A 17 24.14 -0.49 -13.99
CA GLN A 17 23.19 -1.14 -14.88
C GLN A 17 22.67 -0.20 -15.97
N LYS A 18 23.40 0.90 -16.24
CA LYS A 18 23.01 1.84 -17.29
C LYS A 18 22.85 1.11 -18.62
N GLY A 19 21.72 1.36 -19.29
CA GLY A 19 21.38 0.70 -20.54
C GLY A 19 20.60 -0.60 -20.38
N SER A 20 20.49 -1.14 -19.15
CA SER A 20 19.69 -2.33 -18.89
C SER A 20 18.20 -2.02 -18.92
N TRP A 21 17.40 -2.99 -19.36
CA TRP A 21 15.95 -2.86 -19.40
C TRP A 21 15.33 -3.57 -18.20
N TYR A 22 14.29 -2.98 -17.65
CA TYR A 22 13.52 -3.60 -16.57
C TYR A 22 12.03 -3.33 -16.77
N GLY A 23 11.20 -4.22 -16.21
CA GLY A 23 9.77 -4.12 -16.28
C GLY A 23 9.18 -3.40 -15.08
N ARG A 24 8.13 -2.61 -15.33
CA ARG A 24 7.28 -2.03 -14.28
C ARG A 24 5.84 -2.41 -14.54
N ALA A 25 5.10 -2.70 -13.47
CA ALA A 25 3.70 -2.98 -13.60
C ALA A 25 2.95 -1.77 -14.17
N LYS A 26 2.06 -2.04 -15.11
CA LYS A 26 1.16 -1.03 -15.67
C LYS A 26 -0.24 -1.29 -15.12
N HIS A 27 -0.81 -0.30 -14.45
CA HIS A 27 -2.17 -0.38 -13.94
C HIS A 27 -3.13 0.08 -15.02
N VAL A 28 -4.05 -0.80 -15.38
CA VAL A 28 -5.06 -0.50 -16.40
C VAL A 28 -6.16 0.37 -15.83
N ASP A 29 -6.60 0.06 -14.61
CA ASP A 29 -7.68 0.78 -13.94
C ASP A 29 -7.61 0.55 -12.43
N THR A 30 -8.39 1.34 -11.69
CA THR A 30 -8.53 1.18 -10.24
C THR A 30 -9.91 0.65 -9.93
N VAL A 31 -9.96 -0.47 -9.21
CA VAL A 31 -11.22 -1.03 -8.73
C VAL A 31 -11.50 -0.43 -7.36
N THR A 32 -12.66 0.19 -7.21
CA THR A 32 -13.06 0.85 -5.96
C THR A 32 -13.58 -0.16 -4.93
N THR A 33 -13.66 0.26 -3.68
CA THR A 33 -14.24 -0.56 -2.60
C THR A 33 -15.68 -0.97 -2.91
N GLU A 34 -16.46 -0.07 -3.48
CA GLU A 34 -17.84 -0.36 -3.87
C GLU A 34 -17.93 -1.43 -4.95
N GLN A 35 -17.05 -1.35 -5.95
CA GLN A 35 -16.98 -2.36 -7.00
C GLN A 35 -16.54 -3.72 -6.45
N LEU A 36 -15.59 -3.74 -5.51
CA LEU A 36 -15.19 -4.98 -4.86
C LEU A 36 -16.34 -5.57 -4.05
N ALA A 37 -17.09 -4.74 -3.32
CA ALA A 37 -18.22 -5.20 -2.51
C ALA A 37 -19.32 -5.78 -3.39
N GLU A 38 -19.59 -5.17 -4.53
CA GLU A 38 -20.56 -5.66 -5.49
C GLU A 38 -20.19 -7.01 -6.05
N GLU A 39 -18.93 -7.19 -6.42
CA GLU A 39 -18.41 -8.45 -6.91
C GLU A 39 -18.44 -9.53 -5.81
N MET A 40 -18.11 -9.17 -4.57
CA MET A 40 -18.19 -10.09 -3.44
C MET A 40 -19.61 -10.53 -3.15
N GLN A 41 -20.60 -9.65 -3.29
CA GLN A 41 -22.01 -9.98 -3.13
C GLN A 41 -22.44 -11.09 -4.08
N GLU A 42 -21.91 -11.10 -5.30
CA GLU A 42 -22.23 -12.14 -6.29
C GLU A 42 -21.68 -13.51 -5.88
N ASN A 43 -20.63 -13.55 -5.09
CA ASN A 43 -19.91 -14.77 -4.72
C ASN A 43 -20.22 -15.28 -3.31
N CYS A 44 -21.07 -14.61 -2.56
CA CYS A 44 -21.44 -15.02 -1.20
C CYS A 44 -22.88 -14.60 -0.89
N THR A 45 -23.38 -14.99 0.29
CA THR A 45 -24.75 -14.70 0.71
C THR A 45 -24.90 -13.36 1.43
N VAL A 46 -23.82 -12.61 1.59
CA VAL A 46 -23.80 -11.34 2.29
C VAL A 46 -24.16 -10.20 1.33
N LYS A 47 -25.04 -9.29 1.78
CA LYS A 47 -25.44 -8.15 0.97
C LYS A 47 -24.29 -7.12 0.86
N ARG A 48 -24.31 -6.35 -0.24
CA ARG A 48 -23.32 -5.30 -0.50
C ARG A 48 -23.19 -4.32 0.68
N SER A 49 -24.31 -3.89 1.26
CA SER A 49 -24.30 -2.95 2.39
C SER A 49 -23.58 -3.53 3.62
N ASP A 50 -23.78 -4.82 3.88
CA ASP A 50 -23.11 -5.49 5.00
C ASP A 50 -21.60 -5.67 4.72
N ILE A 51 -21.24 -5.98 3.48
CA ILE A 51 -19.84 -6.08 3.06
C ILE A 51 -19.13 -4.73 3.26
N LEU A 52 -19.75 -3.64 2.83
CA LEU A 52 -19.19 -2.31 3.00
C LEU A 52 -19.04 -1.94 4.48
N ALA A 53 -19.99 -2.32 5.32
CA ALA A 53 -19.89 -2.09 6.76
C ALA A 53 -18.72 -2.86 7.37
N VAL A 54 -18.52 -4.12 6.99
CA VAL A 54 -17.41 -4.94 7.47
C VAL A 54 -16.06 -4.37 7.00
N ILE A 55 -15.97 -3.97 5.74
CA ILE A 55 -14.73 -3.36 5.21
C ILE A 55 -14.43 -2.06 5.94
N SER A 56 -15.43 -1.22 6.18
CA SER A 56 -15.26 0.04 6.92
C SER A 56 -14.72 -0.22 8.33
N GLU A 57 -15.26 -1.20 9.03
CA GLU A 57 -14.79 -1.58 10.36
C GLU A 57 -13.37 -2.15 10.31
N LEU A 58 -13.06 -2.96 9.30
CA LEU A 58 -11.72 -3.48 9.09
C LEU A 58 -10.70 -2.34 8.96
N VAL A 59 -11.01 -1.34 8.13
CA VAL A 59 -10.14 -0.18 7.92
C VAL A 59 -9.90 0.57 9.24
N THR A 60 -10.96 0.81 10.01
CA THR A 60 -10.88 1.52 11.29
C THR A 60 -10.01 0.75 12.29
N THR A 61 -10.23 -0.54 12.39
CA THR A 61 -9.49 -1.41 13.31
C THR A 61 -8.02 -1.54 12.91
N MET A 62 -7.74 -1.74 11.63
CA MET A 62 -6.37 -1.80 11.13
C MET A 62 -5.62 -0.50 11.38
N ARG A 63 -6.26 0.63 11.09
CA ARG A 63 -5.65 1.95 11.31
C ARG A 63 -5.25 2.13 12.77
N LYS A 64 -6.12 1.75 13.69
CA LYS A 64 -5.84 1.82 15.12
C LYS A 64 -4.60 1.01 15.51
N ARG A 65 -4.50 -0.23 15.01
CA ARG A 65 -3.36 -1.09 15.32
C ARG A 65 -2.07 -0.61 14.66
N LEU A 66 -2.15 -0.18 13.41
CA LEU A 66 -0.99 0.36 12.70
C LEU A 66 -0.46 1.62 13.37
N GLN A 67 -1.33 2.49 13.87
CA GLN A 67 -0.93 3.70 14.59
C GLN A 67 -0.30 3.39 15.95
N ASN A 68 -0.49 2.20 16.48
CA ASN A 68 0.15 1.72 17.70
C ASN A 68 1.43 0.94 17.42
N SER A 69 2.05 1.16 16.27
CA SER A 69 3.30 0.53 15.85
C SER A 69 3.24 -0.99 15.70
N MET A 70 2.06 -1.52 15.47
CA MET A 70 1.86 -2.94 15.20
C MET A 70 1.77 -3.19 13.70
N ALA A 71 2.30 -4.33 13.26
CA ALA A 71 2.02 -4.84 11.93
C ALA A 71 0.70 -5.59 11.96
N VAL A 72 -0.10 -5.47 10.91
CA VAL A 72 -1.36 -6.19 10.76
C VAL A 72 -1.24 -7.19 9.63
N LYS A 73 -1.43 -8.46 9.94
CA LYS A 73 -1.41 -9.53 8.95
C LYS A 73 -2.82 -9.98 8.65
N ILE A 74 -3.18 -9.97 7.39
CA ILE A 74 -4.43 -10.57 6.91
C ILE A 74 -4.05 -11.80 6.09
N ASP A 75 -4.49 -12.96 6.54
CA ASP A 75 -4.16 -14.23 5.88
C ASP A 75 -4.62 -14.20 4.42
N ARG A 76 -3.77 -14.69 3.53
CA ARG A 76 -3.96 -14.72 2.09
C ARG A 76 -3.85 -13.35 1.40
N LEU A 77 -3.79 -12.25 2.14
CA LEU A 77 -3.66 -10.93 1.57
C LEU A 77 -2.26 -10.37 1.73
N GLY A 78 -1.75 -10.35 2.94
CA GLY A 78 -0.43 -9.82 3.22
C GLY A 78 -0.31 -9.18 4.59
N THR A 79 0.83 -8.57 4.83
CA THR A 79 1.12 -7.88 6.08
C THR A 79 1.26 -6.38 5.80
N PHE A 80 0.57 -5.58 6.60
CA PHE A 80 0.56 -4.12 6.49
C PHE A 80 1.38 -3.51 7.61
N LYS A 81 2.21 -2.53 7.26
CA LYS A 81 3.09 -1.81 8.19
C LYS A 81 3.07 -0.33 7.85
N ILE A 82 3.28 0.52 8.85
CA ILE A 82 3.50 1.94 8.64
C ILE A 82 5.00 2.20 8.62
N GLY A 83 5.48 2.84 7.56
CA GLY A 83 6.83 3.35 7.46
C GLY A 83 6.89 4.81 7.87
N ILE A 84 8.06 5.26 8.29
CA ILE A 84 8.32 6.64 8.65
C ILE A 84 9.40 7.19 7.73
N ASN A 85 9.10 8.32 7.06
CA ASN A 85 10.10 9.10 6.35
C ASN A 85 10.56 10.23 7.26
N THR A 86 11.87 10.32 7.46
CA THR A 86 12.45 11.32 8.34
C THR A 86 13.48 12.17 7.61
N ARG A 87 13.62 13.43 8.03
CA ARG A 87 14.74 14.25 7.62
C ARG A 87 15.92 13.93 8.53
N PRO A 88 17.16 13.84 7.98
CA PRO A 88 18.32 13.65 8.83
C PRO A 88 18.45 14.82 9.81
N SER A 89 18.81 14.54 11.04
CA SER A 89 19.15 15.55 12.02
C SER A 89 20.57 15.36 12.50
N LYS A 90 21.25 16.45 12.86
CA LYS A 90 22.65 16.39 13.27
C LYS A 90 22.82 15.68 14.62
N THR A 91 21.87 15.85 15.51
CA THR A 91 21.89 15.22 16.84
C THR A 91 20.49 14.74 17.20
N VAL A 92 20.40 13.90 18.23
CA VAL A 92 19.10 13.43 18.73
C VAL A 92 18.25 14.60 19.25
N LYS A 93 18.88 15.63 19.82
CA LYS A 93 18.17 16.81 20.32
C LYS A 93 17.51 17.62 19.19
N ASP A 94 18.10 17.60 18.00
CA ASP A 94 17.58 18.33 16.84
C ASP A 94 16.47 17.57 16.12
N PHE A 95 16.25 16.30 16.44
CA PHE A 95 15.20 15.49 15.83
C PHE A 95 13.86 15.81 16.45
N LYS A 96 12.96 16.39 15.65
CA LYS A 96 11.59 16.72 16.07
C LYS A 96 10.60 15.94 15.22
N VAL A 97 9.65 15.30 15.88
CA VAL A 97 8.63 14.48 15.20
C VAL A 97 7.85 15.28 14.17
N GLN A 98 7.48 16.51 14.50
CA GLN A 98 6.70 17.36 13.62
C GLN A 98 7.47 17.82 12.37
N GLU A 99 8.80 17.95 12.46
CA GLU A 99 9.64 18.43 11.36
C GLU A 99 10.30 17.30 10.60
N ASN A 100 10.67 16.21 11.27
CA ASN A 100 11.48 15.13 10.70
C ASN A 100 10.65 13.93 10.24
N VAL A 101 9.49 13.69 10.81
CA VAL A 101 8.61 12.59 10.42
C VAL A 101 7.58 13.08 9.39
N ARG A 102 7.47 12.32 8.30
CA ARG A 102 6.55 12.62 7.20
C ARG A 102 5.56 11.49 6.98
#